data_fcfca249a4bad604c87c2abc977fc722
#
_entry.id   fcfca249a4bad604c87c2abc977fc722
#
_cell.length_a   1.000
_cell.length_b   1.000
_cell.length_c   1.000
_cell.angle_alpha   90.00
_cell.angle_beta   90.00
_cell.angle_gamma   90.00
#
_symmetry.space_group_name_H-M   'P 1'
#
loop_
_entity.id
_entity.type
_entity.pdbx_description
1 polymer ?
#
loop_
_entity_poly.entity_id
_entity_poly.type
_entity_poly.pdbx_seq_one_letter_code
_entity_poly.pdbx_strand_id
1 'polypeptide(L)'
;KILIKKVVKKNYFILVGSSMGAWISLNQFKNFKKQIKGFIGIGSAPEFLSRLMWKQFTKKIKNEIMNKGLSNIKHGDYTYTITRQLILDGKKNKVLNKKIKTPINVTMFHGSKDDVVPISFSKKVLKCFVNAKKKMIIIRGGDHSLSDKKSVKRIKSEIKKMYIPQKNL
;
A
#
# COMPACT_ATOMS: atom_id res chain seq x y z
N LYS A 1 14.00 -1.81 2.96
CA LYS A 1 14.80 -3.05 3.03
C LYS A 1 15.88 -2.94 4.10
N ILE A 2 16.68 -1.85 4.12
CA ILE A 2 17.74 -1.63 5.10
C ILE A 2 17.20 -1.62 6.53
N LEU A 3 16.13 -0.84 6.81
CA LEU A 3 15.50 -0.78 8.14
C LEU A 3 15.04 -2.15 8.64
N ILE A 4 14.36 -2.93 7.80
CA ILE A 4 13.93 -4.28 8.19
C ILE A 4 15.14 -5.14 8.57
N LYS A 5 16.20 -5.13 7.80
CA LYS A 5 17.42 -5.88 8.12
C LYS A 5 18.09 -5.42 9.42
N LYS A 6 18.18 -4.11 9.66
CA LYS A 6 18.83 -3.54 10.84
C LYS A 6 17.99 -3.66 12.11
N VAL A 7 16.67 -3.41 12.02
CA VAL A 7 15.78 -3.32 13.20
C VAL A 7 15.13 -4.66 13.48
N VAL A 8 14.53 -5.30 12.47
CA VAL A 8 13.78 -6.55 12.65
C VAL A 8 14.71 -7.76 12.72
N LYS A 9 15.88 -7.69 12.05
CA LYS A 9 16.87 -8.77 11.98
C LYS A 9 16.24 -10.08 11.48
N LYS A 10 16.24 -11.14 12.32
CA LYS A 10 15.67 -12.46 12.02
C LYS A 10 14.24 -12.64 12.57
N ASN A 11 13.70 -11.67 13.29
CA ASN A 11 12.38 -11.78 13.92
C ASN A 11 11.23 -11.78 12.90
N TYR A 12 10.09 -12.27 13.33
CA TYR A 12 8.84 -12.17 12.59
C TYR A 12 8.21 -10.78 12.76
N PHE A 13 7.46 -10.34 11.77
CA PHE A 13 6.81 -9.04 11.82
C PHE A 13 5.54 -8.98 10.96
N ILE A 14 4.69 -8.00 11.26
CA ILE A 14 3.51 -7.66 10.48
C ILE A 14 3.82 -6.38 9.69
N LEU A 15 3.42 -6.33 8.43
CA LEU A 15 3.48 -5.11 7.64
C LEU A 15 2.15 -4.36 7.73
N VAL A 16 2.22 -3.08 8.04
CA VAL A 16 1.08 -2.16 7.98
C VAL A 16 1.46 -1.03 7.05
N GLY A 17 0.67 -0.79 6.01
CA GLY A 17 0.95 0.26 5.04
C GLY A 17 -0.30 1.01 4.63
N SER A 18 -0.23 2.34 4.65
CA SER A 18 -1.28 3.22 4.15
C SER A 18 -0.90 3.75 2.77
N SER A 19 -1.87 3.83 1.86
CA SER A 19 -1.72 4.40 0.52
C SER A 19 -0.49 3.83 -0.22
N MET A 20 0.47 4.67 -0.59
CA MET A 20 1.77 4.28 -1.18
C MET A 20 2.57 3.37 -0.23
N GLY A 21 2.44 3.54 1.09
CA GLY A 21 3.09 2.67 2.09
C GLY A 21 2.67 1.21 1.95
N ALA A 22 1.43 0.94 1.56
CA ALA A 22 0.97 -0.41 1.24
C ALA A 22 1.71 -0.98 -0.01
N TRP A 23 1.96 -0.16 -1.02
CA TRP A 23 2.74 -0.59 -2.19
C TRP A 23 4.19 -0.90 -1.84
N ILE A 24 4.83 -0.04 -1.03
CA ILE A 24 6.19 -0.28 -0.51
C ILE A 24 6.24 -1.60 0.28
N SER A 25 5.22 -1.83 1.13
CA SER A 25 5.08 -3.06 1.94
C SER A 25 4.93 -4.30 1.07
N LEU A 26 4.11 -4.27 0.03
CA LEU A 26 3.93 -5.38 -0.92
C LEU A 26 5.24 -5.79 -1.60
N ASN A 27 6.11 -4.82 -1.91
CA ASN A 27 7.42 -5.10 -2.48
C ASN A 27 8.38 -5.80 -1.51
N GLN A 28 8.12 -5.79 -0.18
CA GLN A 28 8.97 -6.48 0.78
C GLN A 28 8.77 -8.00 0.76
N PHE A 29 7.63 -8.50 0.27
CA PHE A 29 7.38 -9.95 0.18
C PHE A 29 8.41 -10.71 -0.65
N LYS A 30 9.01 -10.07 -1.65
CA LYS A 30 10.09 -10.69 -2.45
C LYS A 30 11.36 -11.01 -1.64
N ASN A 31 11.60 -10.26 -0.53
CA ASN A 31 12.83 -10.38 0.27
C ASN A 31 12.59 -11.02 1.64
N PHE A 32 11.39 -10.84 2.24
CA PHE A 32 11.13 -11.17 3.64
C PHE A 32 9.89 -12.07 3.83
N LYS A 33 9.45 -12.76 2.78
CA LYS A 33 8.22 -13.57 2.78
C LYS A 33 8.11 -14.53 3.98
N LYS A 34 9.22 -15.17 4.38
CA LYS A 34 9.24 -16.11 5.51
C LYS A 34 9.03 -15.43 6.87
N GLN A 35 9.49 -14.18 7.01
CA GLN A 35 9.41 -13.41 8.25
C GLN A 35 8.09 -12.64 8.38
N ILE A 36 7.42 -12.32 7.26
CA ILE A 36 6.14 -11.59 7.26
C ILE A 36 5.03 -12.54 7.69
N LYS A 37 4.40 -12.25 8.83
CA LYS A 37 3.31 -13.05 9.43
C LYS A 37 1.92 -12.44 9.26
N GLY A 38 1.84 -11.22 8.74
CA GLY A 38 0.57 -10.54 8.43
C GLY A 38 0.79 -9.31 7.57
N PHE A 39 -0.26 -8.91 6.87
CA PHE A 39 -0.27 -7.67 6.10
C PHE A 39 -1.58 -6.92 6.27
N ILE A 40 -1.48 -5.63 6.58
CA ILE A 40 -2.62 -4.70 6.63
C ILE A 40 -2.35 -3.58 5.64
N GLY A 41 -3.26 -3.42 4.69
CA GLY A 41 -3.27 -2.29 3.75
C GLY A 41 -4.42 -1.34 4.06
N ILE A 42 -4.16 -0.04 4.08
CA ILE A 42 -5.13 1.02 4.36
C ILE A 42 -5.17 1.94 3.15
N GLY A 43 -6.34 2.11 2.50
CA GLY A 43 -6.47 2.92 1.28
C GLY A 43 -5.40 2.60 0.22
N SER A 44 -5.10 1.31 0.04
CA SER A 44 -3.90 0.86 -0.67
C SER A 44 -3.85 1.33 -2.11
N ALA A 45 -2.75 2.01 -2.48
CA ALA A 45 -2.53 2.62 -3.78
C ALA A 45 -1.32 2.02 -4.55
N PRO A 46 -1.27 0.70 -4.79
CA PRO A 46 -0.17 0.13 -5.57
C PRO A 46 -0.20 0.64 -7.02
N GLU A 47 0.97 0.98 -7.54
CA GLU A 47 1.13 1.46 -8.91
C GLU A 47 0.34 2.75 -9.23
N PHE A 48 -0.03 3.55 -8.20
CA PHE A 48 -0.84 4.76 -8.38
C PHE A 48 -0.19 5.76 -9.34
N LEU A 49 1.12 5.86 -9.34
CA LEU A 49 1.85 6.74 -10.24
C LEU A 49 1.49 6.50 -11.70
N SER A 50 1.48 5.24 -12.15
CA SER A 50 1.18 4.88 -13.53
C SER A 50 -0.31 4.71 -13.81
N ARG A 51 -1.08 4.25 -12.81
CA ARG A 51 -2.49 3.89 -12.99
C ARG A 51 -3.47 5.04 -12.74
N LEU A 52 -3.10 5.98 -11.87
CA LEU A 52 -3.92 7.16 -11.52
C LEU A 52 -3.26 8.44 -11.99
N MET A 53 -2.15 8.86 -11.38
CA MET A 53 -1.57 10.19 -11.59
C MET A 53 -1.07 10.42 -13.03
N TRP A 54 -0.27 9.51 -13.58
CA TRP A 54 0.31 9.69 -14.92
C TRP A 54 -0.74 9.91 -16.00
N LYS A 55 -1.91 9.29 -15.87
CA LYS A 55 -3.00 9.44 -16.84
C LYS A 55 -3.58 10.85 -16.82
N GLN A 56 -3.61 11.50 -15.65
CA GLN A 56 -4.18 12.83 -15.44
C GLN A 56 -3.21 13.96 -15.83
N PHE A 57 -1.91 13.69 -15.91
CA PHE A 57 -0.93 14.70 -16.27
C PHE A 57 -1.08 15.13 -17.72
N THR A 58 -0.99 16.46 -17.94
CA THR A 58 -0.93 17.06 -19.27
C THR A 58 0.33 16.62 -20.01
N LYS A 59 0.34 16.79 -21.35
CA LYS A 59 1.56 16.56 -22.16
C LYS A 59 2.73 17.41 -21.66
N LYS A 60 2.49 18.68 -21.26
CA LYS A 60 3.49 19.59 -20.72
C LYS A 60 4.14 19.01 -19.47
N ILE A 61 3.36 18.62 -18.46
CA ILE A 61 3.87 18.02 -17.21
C ILE A 61 4.67 16.75 -17.49
N LYS A 62 4.15 15.85 -18.36
CA LYS A 62 4.86 14.62 -18.74
C LYS A 62 6.22 14.92 -19.39
N ASN A 63 6.28 15.91 -20.29
CA ASN A 63 7.53 16.31 -20.92
C ASN A 63 8.51 16.95 -19.91
N GLU A 64 8.02 17.77 -18.98
CA GLU A 64 8.87 18.33 -17.92
C GLU A 64 9.49 17.21 -17.07
N ILE A 65 8.69 16.26 -16.60
CA ILE A 65 9.18 15.13 -15.79
C ILE A 65 10.22 14.33 -16.59
N MET A 66 9.94 13.99 -17.86
CA MET A 66 10.82 13.11 -18.63
C MET A 66 12.08 13.78 -19.14
N ASN A 67 12.02 15.07 -19.53
CA ASN A 67 13.13 15.78 -20.16
C ASN A 67 13.93 16.60 -19.15
N LYS A 68 13.24 17.34 -18.24
CA LYS A 68 13.90 18.17 -17.21
C LYS A 68 14.19 17.40 -15.92
N GLY A 69 13.66 16.17 -15.77
CA GLY A 69 13.88 15.32 -14.62
C GLY A 69 12.83 15.44 -13.50
N LEU A 70 12.06 16.51 -13.46
CA LEU A 70 10.99 16.73 -12.46
C LEU A 70 9.93 17.72 -12.97
N SER A 71 8.77 17.71 -12.30
CA SER A 71 7.76 18.79 -12.39
C SER A 71 7.09 18.96 -11.02
N ASN A 72 6.77 20.21 -10.67
CA ASN A 72 6.03 20.57 -9.47
C ASN A 72 4.53 20.56 -9.78
N ILE A 73 3.78 19.76 -9.05
CA ILE A 73 2.33 19.58 -9.22
C ILE A 73 1.63 20.27 -8.06
N LYS A 74 0.80 21.26 -8.38
CA LYS A 74 -0.07 21.92 -7.40
C LYS A 74 -1.35 21.13 -7.22
N HIS A 75 -1.75 20.86 -5.98
CA HIS A 75 -3.00 20.23 -5.61
C HIS A 75 -3.60 20.91 -4.38
N GLY A 76 -4.61 21.76 -4.58
CA GLY A 76 -5.08 22.68 -3.55
C GLY A 76 -3.96 23.59 -3.07
N ASP A 77 -3.74 23.65 -1.76
CA ASP A 77 -2.69 24.46 -1.13
C ASP A 77 -1.32 23.76 -1.09
N TYR A 78 -1.25 22.52 -1.54
CA TYR A 78 0.00 21.75 -1.52
C TYR A 78 0.66 21.71 -2.90
N THR A 79 1.99 21.78 -2.89
CA THR A 79 2.81 21.51 -4.07
C THR A 79 3.74 20.35 -3.78
N TYR A 80 3.73 19.35 -4.64
CA TYR A 80 4.61 18.21 -4.52
C TYR A 80 5.38 17.97 -5.82
N THR A 81 6.61 17.53 -5.67
CA THR A 81 7.51 17.29 -6.80
C THR A 81 7.42 15.84 -7.26
N ILE A 82 7.12 15.65 -8.54
CA ILE A 82 7.20 14.34 -9.20
C ILE A 82 8.47 14.28 -10.04
N THR A 83 9.35 13.34 -9.72
CA THR A 83 10.60 13.17 -10.44
C THR A 83 10.51 12.06 -11.50
N ARG A 84 11.34 12.16 -12.54
CA ARG A 84 11.54 11.07 -13.52
C ARG A 84 11.94 9.77 -12.81
N GLN A 85 12.83 9.84 -11.81
CA GLN A 85 13.27 8.68 -11.06
C GLN A 85 12.08 7.98 -10.36
N LEU A 86 11.17 8.75 -9.72
CA LEU A 86 9.98 8.20 -9.06
C LEU A 86 9.09 7.45 -10.06
N ILE A 87 8.89 7.99 -11.27
CA ILE A 87 8.11 7.33 -12.32
C ILE A 87 8.78 6.03 -12.78
N LEU A 88 10.10 6.06 -13.01
CA LEU A 88 10.86 4.88 -13.46
C LEU A 88 10.88 3.79 -12.37
N ASP A 89 11.09 4.16 -11.12
CA ASP A 89 11.05 3.22 -9.99
C ASP A 89 9.65 2.64 -9.78
N GLY A 90 8.61 3.43 -9.99
CA GLY A 90 7.24 2.95 -9.99
C GLY A 90 7.01 1.86 -11.04
N LYS A 91 7.54 2.04 -12.25
CA LYS A 91 7.47 1.03 -13.33
C LYS A 91 8.22 -0.27 -12.98
N LYS A 92 9.39 -0.18 -12.33
CA LYS A 92 10.21 -1.34 -11.91
C LYS A 92 9.58 -2.11 -10.74
N ASN A 93 8.83 -1.44 -9.86
CA ASN A 93 8.28 -2.00 -8.63
C ASN A 93 6.81 -2.38 -8.73
N LYS A 94 6.32 -2.77 -9.90
CA LYS A 94 4.95 -3.28 -10.08
C LYS A 94 4.69 -4.54 -9.24
N VAL A 95 3.49 -4.64 -8.67
CA VAL A 95 3.09 -5.74 -7.78
C VAL A 95 1.74 -6.36 -8.13
N LEU A 96 0.84 -5.64 -8.80
CA LEU A 96 -0.54 -6.09 -9.05
C LEU A 96 -0.65 -7.30 -9.98
N ASN A 97 0.36 -7.54 -10.79
CA ASN A 97 0.40 -8.72 -11.68
C ASN A 97 1.19 -9.89 -11.07
N LYS A 98 1.66 -9.76 -9.80
CA LYS A 98 2.44 -10.80 -9.14
C LYS A 98 1.55 -11.63 -8.21
N LYS A 99 1.84 -12.92 -8.12
CA LYS A 99 1.22 -13.82 -7.16
C LYS A 99 2.12 -13.99 -5.93
N ILE A 100 1.57 -13.69 -4.75
CA ILE A 100 2.24 -13.81 -3.46
C ILE A 100 1.68 -15.05 -2.77
N LYS A 101 2.36 -16.19 -2.89
CA LYS A 101 1.98 -17.45 -2.24
C LYS A 101 2.42 -17.41 -0.77
N THR A 102 1.48 -17.28 0.17
CA THR A 102 1.77 -17.22 1.61
C THR A 102 0.51 -17.51 2.42
N PRO A 103 0.59 -18.28 3.54
CA PRO A 103 -0.58 -18.65 4.36
C PRO A 103 -0.86 -17.63 5.50
N ILE A 104 -0.58 -16.34 5.29
CA ILE A 104 -0.75 -15.30 6.30
C ILE A 104 -2.14 -14.68 6.29
N ASN A 105 -2.46 -13.94 7.36
CA ASN A 105 -3.63 -13.06 7.39
C ASN A 105 -3.36 -11.78 6.58
N VAL A 106 -4.29 -11.43 5.69
CA VAL A 106 -4.23 -10.21 4.88
C VAL A 106 -5.53 -9.43 5.05
N THR A 107 -5.46 -8.25 5.63
CA THR A 107 -6.62 -7.38 5.82
C THR A 107 -6.43 -6.08 5.07
N MET A 108 -7.44 -5.72 4.27
CA MET A 108 -7.50 -4.43 3.58
C MET A 108 -8.57 -3.56 4.23
N PHE A 109 -8.20 -2.35 4.65
CA PHE A 109 -9.11 -1.30 5.04
C PHE A 109 -9.30 -0.31 3.89
N HIS A 110 -10.55 0.12 3.69
CA HIS A 110 -10.85 1.13 2.68
C HIS A 110 -12.02 2.00 3.11
N GLY A 111 -11.90 3.32 2.97
CA GLY A 111 -12.99 4.24 3.26
C GLY A 111 -14.04 4.20 2.16
N SER A 112 -15.33 4.22 2.52
CA SER A 112 -16.39 4.24 1.49
C SER A 112 -16.50 5.59 0.78
N LYS A 113 -15.88 6.64 1.34
CA LYS A 113 -15.78 7.99 0.76
C LYS A 113 -14.33 8.33 0.35
N ASP A 114 -13.48 7.30 0.09
CA ASP A 114 -12.14 7.51 -0.45
C ASP A 114 -12.26 8.01 -1.90
N ASP A 115 -12.02 9.30 -2.09
CA ASP A 115 -12.04 10.02 -3.37
C ASP A 115 -10.66 10.04 -4.07
N VAL A 116 -9.62 9.59 -3.37
CA VAL A 116 -8.23 9.56 -3.87
C VAL A 116 -7.93 8.24 -4.59
N VAL A 117 -8.29 7.12 -3.96
CA VAL A 117 -7.99 5.78 -4.47
C VAL A 117 -9.25 4.93 -4.57
N PRO A 118 -9.63 4.46 -5.77
CA PRO A 118 -10.78 3.59 -5.93
C PRO A 118 -10.64 2.28 -5.14
N ILE A 119 -11.71 1.83 -4.49
CA ILE A 119 -11.76 0.58 -3.71
C ILE A 119 -11.29 -0.65 -4.50
N SER A 120 -11.40 -0.60 -5.82
CA SER A 120 -10.92 -1.66 -6.72
C SER A 120 -9.42 -1.94 -6.56
N PHE A 121 -8.62 -0.97 -6.09
CA PHE A 121 -7.19 -1.18 -5.82
C PHE A 121 -6.98 -2.12 -4.64
N SER A 122 -7.70 -1.93 -3.53
CA SER A 122 -7.66 -2.85 -2.40
C SER A 122 -8.12 -4.26 -2.78
N LYS A 123 -9.17 -4.38 -3.60
CA LYS A 123 -9.61 -5.67 -4.16
C LYS A 123 -8.55 -6.32 -5.03
N LYS A 124 -7.83 -5.55 -5.88
CA LYS A 124 -6.71 -6.05 -6.69
C LYS A 124 -5.55 -6.54 -5.82
N VAL A 125 -5.23 -5.83 -4.73
CA VAL A 125 -4.22 -6.29 -3.77
C VAL A 125 -4.58 -7.65 -3.17
N LEU A 126 -5.82 -7.84 -2.72
CA LEU A 126 -6.27 -9.15 -2.21
C LEU A 126 -6.14 -10.27 -3.24
N LYS A 127 -6.35 -9.98 -4.53
CA LYS A 127 -6.17 -10.95 -5.61
C LYS A 127 -4.70 -11.36 -5.84
N CYS A 128 -3.74 -10.52 -5.42
CA CYS A 128 -2.33 -10.88 -5.51
C CYS A 128 -1.93 -12.00 -4.55
N PHE A 129 -2.62 -12.14 -3.43
CA PHE A 129 -2.31 -13.15 -2.42
C PHE A 129 -2.95 -14.50 -2.77
N VAL A 130 -2.14 -15.55 -2.72
CA VAL A 130 -2.57 -16.94 -2.91
C VAL A 130 -2.35 -17.68 -1.59
N ASN A 131 -3.32 -18.51 -1.15
CA ASN A 131 -3.30 -19.27 0.10
C ASN A 131 -3.35 -18.39 1.38
N ALA A 132 -3.62 -17.08 1.28
CA ALA A 132 -3.77 -16.20 2.42
C ALA A 132 -5.22 -16.21 2.94
N LYS A 133 -5.39 -16.01 4.25
CA LYS A 133 -6.69 -15.69 4.86
C LYS A 133 -6.98 -14.21 4.62
N LYS A 134 -7.90 -13.93 3.69
CA LYS A 134 -8.16 -12.58 3.17
C LYS A 134 -9.37 -11.95 3.84
N LYS A 135 -9.26 -10.65 4.19
CA LYS A 135 -10.34 -9.87 4.75
C LYS A 135 -10.38 -8.49 4.11
N MET A 136 -11.58 -8.03 3.73
CA MET A 136 -11.86 -6.67 3.29
C MET A 136 -12.75 -5.98 4.31
N ILE A 137 -12.32 -4.83 4.83
CA ILE A 137 -13.08 -4.02 5.79
C ILE A 137 -13.32 -2.66 5.15
N ILE A 138 -14.59 -2.39 4.85
CA ILE A 138 -15.02 -1.08 4.35
C ILE A 138 -15.47 -0.26 5.56
N ILE A 139 -14.86 0.91 5.74
CA ILE A 139 -15.26 1.88 6.76
C ILE A 139 -16.31 2.80 6.15
N ARG A 140 -17.56 2.64 6.59
CA ARG A 140 -18.66 3.49 6.11
C ARG A 140 -18.42 4.94 6.50
N GLY A 141 -18.49 5.85 5.53
CA GLY A 141 -18.22 7.28 5.71
C GLY A 141 -16.75 7.65 5.84
N GLY A 142 -15.83 6.65 5.89
CA GLY A 142 -14.39 6.89 5.99
C GLY A 142 -13.81 7.46 4.71
N ASP A 143 -12.81 8.33 4.86
CA ASP A 143 -12.02 8.95 3.80
C ASP A 143 -10.81 8.07 3.40
N HIS A 144 -9.88 8.64 2.61
CA HIS A 144 -8.66 7.98 2.19
C HIS A 144 -7.71 7.68 3.36
N SER A 145 -7.62 8.56 4.33
CA SER A 145 -6.64 8.49 5.41
C SER A 145 -7.03 7.50 6.51
N LEU A 146 -8.32 7.36 6.80
CA LEU A 146 -8.88 6.59 7.91
C LEU A 146 -8.20 6.94 9.25
N SER A 147 -7.89 8.23 9.46
CA SER A 147 -7.15 8.74 10.62
C SER A 147 -8.04 9.11 11.82
N ASP A 148 -9.36 9.05 11.67
CA ASP A 148 -10.29 9.31 12.76
C ASP A 148 -10.17 8.25 13.88
N LYS A 149 -10.55 8.63 15.12
CA LYS A 149 -10.40 7.78 16.32
C LYS A 149 -11.05 6.41 16.16
N LYS A 150 -12.22 6.32 15.51
CA LYS A 150 -12.98 5.08 15.34
C LYS A 150 -12.28 4.14 14.34
N SER A 151 -11.82 4.68 13.22
CA SER A 151 -11.06 3.94 12.20
C SER A 151 -9.74 3.43 12.76
N VAL A 152 -8.98 4.28 13.44
CA VAL A 152 -7.72 3.91 14.09
C VAL A 152 -7.92 2.82 15.15
N LYS A 153 -8.98 2.92 16.00
CA LYS A 153 -9.32 1.87 16.98
C LYS A 153 -9.55 0.52 16.30
N ARG A 154 -10.27 0.51 15.16
CA ARG A 154 -10.55 -0.72 14.41
C ARG A 154 -9.31 -1.31 13.76
N ILE A 155 -8.44 -0.46 13.18
CA ILE A 155 -7.16 -0.88 12.62
C ILE A 155 -6.27 -1.50 13.70
N LYS A 156 -6.13 -0.84 14.85
CA LYS A 156 -5.38 -1.36 16.01
C LYS A 156 -5.90 -2.72 16.49
N SER A 157 -7.22 -2.91 16.51
CA SER A 157 -7.84 -4.20 16.87
C SER A 157 -7.43 -5.32 15.89
N GLU A 158 -7.43 -5.06 14.58
CA GLU A 158 -7.00 -6.07 13.60
C GLU A 158 -5.49 -6.36 13.67
N ILE A 159 -4.65 -5.38 13.98
CA ILE A 159 -3.22 -5.58 14.24
C ILE A 159 -3.03 -6.53 15.42
N LYS A 160 -3.73 -6.26 16.55
CA LYS A 160 -3.66 -7.12 17.75
C LYS A 160 -4.06 -8.56 17.44
N LYS A 161 -5.13 -8.79 16.67
CA LYS A 161 -5.57 -10.15 16.28
C LYS A 161 -4.51 -10.90 15.45
N MET A 162 -3.72 -10.19 14.65
CA MET A 162 -2.63 -10.81 13.88
C MET A 162 -1.40 -11.12 14.75
N TYR A 163 -1.19 -10.34 15.82
CA TYR A 163 -0.03 -10.46 16.71
C TYR A 163 -0.20 -11.55 17.78
N ILE A 164 -1.43 -11.82 18.21
CA ILE A 164 -1.69 -12.90 19.19
C ILE A 164 -1.36 -14.21 18.51
N PRO A 165 -0.37 -14.99 19.03
CA PRO A 165 -0.14 -16.33 18.55
C PRO A 165 -1.46 -17.11 18.63
N GLN A 166 -1.94 -17.67 17.54
CA GLN A 166 -3.00 -18.65 17.64
C GLN A 166 -2.42 -19.78 18.50
N LYS A 167 -2.79 -19.84 19.79
CA LYS A 167 -2.58 -21.03 20.60
C LYS A 167 -3.17 -22.16 19.77
N ASN A 168 -2.34 -23.16 19.47
CA ASN A 168 -2.76 -24.36 18.77
C ASN A 168 -4.07 -24.85 19.42
N LEU A 169 -5.16 -24.81 18.65
CA LEU A 169 -6.35 -25.59 18.89
C LEU A 169 -6.11 -26.99 18.34
#